data_d9779b99d862c781563bfe7a64146163
#
_entry.id   d9779b99d862c781563bfe7a64146163
#
_cell.length_a   1.000
_cell.length_b   1.000
_cell.length_c   1.000
_cell.angle_alpha   90.00
_cell.angle_beta   90.00
_cell.angle_gamma   90.00
#
_symmetry.space_group_name_H-M   'P 1'
#
loop_
_entity.id
_entity.type
_entity.pdbx_description
1 polymer ?
#
loop_
_entity_poly.entity_id
_entity_poly.type
_entity_poly.pdbx_seq_one_letter_code
_entity_poly.pdbx_strand_id
1 'polypeptide(L)'
;YAGSRHFDAHAYRTEDYEGVKDFARGCMRSYLIFKEKAAQFNRDAEIQALLAEIHAGDPAMAAFDGKYSREKASALKAYPFDVPSLAARGYGYERLDQLTVDLLLGVR
;
A
#
# COMPACT_ATOMS: atom_id res chain seq x y z
N TYR A 1 8.51 -0.32 7.66
CA TYR A 1 8.04 -0.05 9.03
C TYR A 1 8.67 -1.04 10.02
N ALA A 2 9.35 -0.54 11.04
CA ALA A 2 10.07 -1.33 12.04
C ALA A 2 9.37 -1.39 13.43
N GLY A 3 8.21 -0.78 13.56
CA GLY A 3 7.45 -0.71 14.82
C GLY A 3 6.62 -1.97 15.11
N SER A 4 5.91 -1.92 16.23
CA SER A 4 4.99 -2.98 16.65
C SER A 4 3.87 -3.19 15.64
N ARG A 5 3.38 -4.42 15.55
CA ARG A 5 2.20 -4.81 14.76
C ARG A 5 1.06 -5.12 15.70
N HIS A 6 -0.09 -4.55 15.42
CA HIS A 6 -1.31 -4.78 16.19
C HIS A 6 -2.39 -5.31 15.24
N PHE A 7 -3.13 -6.30 15.70
CA PHE A 7 -4.32 -6.78 15.01
C PHE A 7 -5.54 -6.14 15.69
N ASP A 8 -6.16 -5.19 15.01
CA ASP A 8 -7.39 -4.55 15.49
C ASP A 8 -8.59 -5.42 15.09
N ALA A 9 -8.63 -6.61 15.64
CA ALA A 9 -9.65 -7.60 15.38
C ALA A 9 -9.74 -8.58 16.56
N HIS A 10 -10.84 -9.30 16.65
CA HIS A 10 -11.07 -10.29 17.68
C HIS A 10 -11.81 -11.52 17.12
N ALA A 11 -11.69 -12.66 17.78
CA ALA A 11 -12.51 -13.85 17.51
C ALA A 11 -14.02 -13.55 17.69
N TYR A 12 -14.87 -14.35 17.06
CA TYR A 12 -16.31 -14.26 17.33
C TYR A 12 -16.57 -14.43 18.83
N ARG A 13 -17.54 -13.68 19.35
CA ARG A 13 -17.87 -13.71 20.80
C ARG A 13 -18.45 -15.04 21.26
N THR A 14 -18.83 -15.91 20.33
CA THR A 14 -19.35 -17.25 20.55
C THR A 14 -18.24 -18.32 20.62
N GLU A 15 -16.98 -17.92 20.36
CA GLU A 15 -15.86 -18.84 20.37
C GLU A 15 -15.47 -19.23 21.81
N ASP A 16 -15.02 -20.48 21.95
CA ASP A 16 -14.36 -20.98 23.15
C ASP A 16 -12.87 -20.59 23.15
N TYR A 17 -12.14 -21.09 24.15
CA TYR A 17 -10.72 -20.77 24.30
C TYR A 17 -9.86 -21.26 23.12
N GLU A 18 -10.19 -22.41 22.53
CA GLU A 18 -9.47 -22.94 21.37
C GLU A 18 -9.76 -22.11 20.11
N GLY A 19 -11.00 -21.70 19.89
CA GLY A 19 -11.38 -20.80 18.80
C GLY A 19 -10.68 -19.44 18.88
N VAL A 20 -10.50 -18.88 20.08
CA VAL A 20 -9.71 -17.66 20.28
C VAL A 20 -8.25 -17.87 19.90
N LYS A 21 -7.65 -19.02 20.24
CA LYS A 21 -6.27 -19.34 19.82
C LYS A 21 -6.17 -19.52 18.31
N ASP A 22 -7.14 -20.16 17.69
CA ASP A 22 -7.15 -20.34 16.23
C ASP A 22 -7.26 -19.00 15.50
N PHE A 23 -8.08 -18.09 16.01
CA PHE A 23 -8.10 -16.72 15.51
C PHE A 23 -6.72 -16.04 15.59
N ALA A 24 -6.05 -16.11 16.75
CA ALA A 24 -4.72 -15.50 16.93
C ALA A 24 -3.67 -16.14 16.01
N ARG A 25 -3.68 -17.47 15.84
CA ARG A 25 -2.83 -18.18 14.88
C ARG A 25 -3.11 -17.75 13.44
N GLY A 26 -4.40 -17.58 13.09
CA GLY A 26 -4.83 -17.10 11.79
C GLY A 26 -4.31 -15.69 11.48
N CYS A 27 -4.40 -14.77 12.44
CA CYS A 27 -3.85 -13.41 12.33
C CYS A 27 -2.33 -13.44 12.08
N MET A 28 -1.59 -14.21 12.86
CA MET A 28 -0.15 -14.33 12.70
C MET A 28 0.23 -14.95 11.35
N ARG A 29 -0.47 -16.01 10.94
CA ARG A 29 -0.25 -16.64 9.63
C ARG A 29 -0.49 -15.68 8.48
N SER A 30 -1.60 -14.94 8.51
CA SER A 30 -1.90 -13.93 7.49
C SER A 30 -0.80 -12.84 7.43
N TYR A 31 -0.35 -12.37 8.58
CA TYR A 31 0.75 -11.41 8.64
C TYR A 31 2.03 -11.95 7.98
N LEU A 32 2.42 -13.19 8.25
CA LEU A 32 3.62 -13.78 7.68
C LEU A 32 3.49 -13.94 6.16
N ILE A 33 2.33 -14.36 5.67
CA ILE A 33 2.05 -14.46 4.22
C ILE A 33 2.17 -13.08 3.57
N PHE A 34 1.48 -12.07 4.12
CA PHE A 34 1.52 -10.72 3.54
C PHE A 34 2.90 -10.08 3.63
N LYS A 35 3.66 -10.38 4.67
CA LYS A 35 5.05 -9.92 4.78
C LYS A 35 5.92 -10.47 3.64
N GLU A 36 5.75 -11.74 3.30
CA GLU A 36 6.44 -12.35 2.17
C GLU A 36 5.98 -11.76 0.84
N LYS A 37 4.65 -11.61 0.64
CA LYS A 37 4.09 -10.99 -0.55
C LYS A 37 4.58 -9.54 -0.73
N ALA A 38 4.66 -8.77 0.34
CA ALA A 38 5.25 -7.42 0.29
C ALA A 38 6.73 -7.44 -0.14
N ALA A 39 7.49 -8.43 0.29
CA ALA A 39 8.88 -8.59 -0.17
C ALA A 39 8.95 -8.98 -1.65
N GLN A 40 8.02 -9.79 -2.15
CA GLN A 40 7.90 -10.12 -3.59
C GLN A 40 7.53 -8.88 -4.40
N PHE A 41 6.51 -8.13 -3.97
CA PHE A 41 6.08 -6.87 -4.58
C PHE A 41 7.26 -5.89 -4.74
N ASN A 42 8.06 -5.71 -3.71
CA ASN A 42 9.22 -4.80 -3.74
C ASN A 42 10.34 -5.26 -4.67
N ARG A 43 10.39 -6.54 -5.06
CA ARG A 43 11.39 -7.11 -5.97
C ARG A 43 10.88 -7.32 -7.39
N ASP A 44 9.58 -7.21 -7.60
CA ASP A 44 8.97 -7.41 -8.91
C ASP A 44 9.33 -6.25 -9.85
N ALA A 45 10.08 -6.54 -10.91
CA ALA A 45 10.62 -5.52 -11.80
C ALA A 45 9.53 -4.75 -12.56
N GLU A 46 8.43 -5.43 -12.96
CA GLU A 46 7.32 -4.78 -13.66
C GLU A 46 6.54 -3.85 -12.74
N ILE A 47 6.27 -4.29 -11.49
CA ILE A 47 5.61 -3.46 -10.49
C ILE A 47 6.47 -2.22 -10.16
N GLN A 48 7.78 -2.40 -9.96
CA GLN A 48 8.67 -1.28 -9.64
C GLN A 48 8.80 -0.30 -10.82
N ALA A 49 8.86 -0.79 -12.06
CA ALA A 49 8.86 0.07 -13.24
C ALA A 49 7.58 0.89 -13.35
N LEU A 50 6.42 0.25 -13.14
CA LEU A 50 5.11 0.92 -13.16
C LEU A 50 4.97 1.96 -12.03
N LEU A 51 5.43 1.64 -10.83
CA LEU A 51 5.45 2.60 -9.71
C LEU A 51 6.34 3.81 -10.03
N ALA A 52 7.51 3.59 -10.64
CA ALA A 52 8.39 4.67 -11.05
C ALA A 52 7.72 5.55 -12.13
N GLU A 53 7.01 4.96 -13.07
CA GLU A 53 6.24 5.68 -14.09
C GLU A 53 5.08 6.50 -13.47
N ILE A 54 4.31 5.89 -12.57
CA ILE A 54 3.21 6.57 -11.85
C ILE A 54 3.73 7.79 -11.10
N HIS A 55 4.87 7.67 -10.42
CA HIS A 55 5.46 8.75 -9.63
C HIS A 55 6.27 9.75 -10.47
N ALA A 56 6.64 9.40 -11.71
CA ALA A 56 7.39 10.30 -12.57
C ALA A 56 6.57 11.55 -12.92
N GLY A 57 7.17 12.71 -12.67
CA GLY A 57 6.55 13.98 -12.99
C GLY A 57 5.37 14.39 -12.10
N ASP A 58 5.28 13.84 -10.88
CA ASP A 58 4.38 14.37 -9.85
C ASP A 58 5.09 15.47 -9.04
N PRO A 59 4.87 16.75 -9.37
CA PRO A 59 5.57 17.86 -8.72
C PRO A 59 5.16 18.03 -7.25
N ALA A 60 3.98 17.55 -6.87
CA ALA A 60 3.55 17.56 -5.48
C ALA A 60 4.38 16.57 -4.66
N MET A 61 4.71 15.40 -5.22
CA MET A 61 5.58 14.41 -4.57
C MET A 61 7.03 14.86 -4.50
N ALA A 62 7.54 15.58 -5.49
CA ALA A 62 8.90 16.12 -5.47
C ALA A 62 9.13 17.12 -4.33
N ALA A 63 8.11 17.88 -3.94
CA ALA A 63 8.14 18.81 -2.81
C ALA A 63 7.91 18.12 -1.45
N PHE A 64 7.49 16.84 -1.44
CA PHE A 64 7.09 16.12 -0.25
C PHE A 64 8.14 15.05 0.14
N ASP A 65 9.07 15.44 1.00
CA ASP A 65 10.16 14.57 1.49
C ASP A 65 9.74 13.63 2.64
N GLY A 66 8.44 13.43 2.83
CA GLY A 66 7.88 12.60 3.91
C GLY A 66 7.92 13.24 5.30
N LYS A 67 8.45 14.45 5.43
CA LYS A 67 8.46 15.19 6.70
C LYS A 67 7.37 16.25 6.70
N TYR A 68 6.51 16.21 7.69
CA TYR A 68 5.49 17.23 7.86
C TYR A 68 6.11 18.57 8.27
N SER A 69 5.68 19.65 7.62
CA SER A 69 5.77 21.01 8.13
C SER A 69 4.50 21.78 7.75
N ARG A 70 4.20 22.83 8.51
CA ARG A 70 3.03 23.68 8.22
C ARG A 70 3.16 24.37 6.88
N GLU A 71 4.36 24.79 6.53
CA GLU A 71 4.69 25.47 5.26
C GLU A 71 4.46 24.52 4.09
N LYS A 72 4.97 23.28 4.16
CA LYS A 72 4.76 22.26 3.13
C LYS A 72 3.29 21.89 2.96
N ALA A 73 2.56 21.74 4.06
CA ALA A 73 1.13 21.46 4.03
C ALA A 73 0.35 22.62 3.39
N SER A 74 0.71 23.87 3.69
CA SER A 74 0.10 25.06 3.07
C SER A 74 0.44 25.16 1.58
N ALA A 75 1.67 24.88 1.20
CA ALA A 75 2.10 24.88 -0.20
C ALA A 75 1.38 23.80 -1.01
N LEU A 76 1.23 22.58 -0.46
CA LEU A 76 0.50 21.50 -1.11
C LEU A 76 -0.99 21.83 -1.26
N LYS A 77 -1.61 22.43 -0.24
CA LYS A 77 -3.01 22.87 -0.30
C LYS A 77 -3.25 23.95 -1.35
N ALA A 78 -2.27 24.83 -1.55
CA ALA A 78 -2.35 25.93 -2.52
C ALA A 78 -1.83 25.53 -3.93
N TYR A 79 -1.34 24.30 -4.10
CA TYR A 79 -0.76 23.86 -5.36
C TYR A 79 -1.84 23.80 -6.46
N PRO A 80 -1.62 24.49 -7.60
CA PRO A 80 -2.58 24.51 -8.69
C PRO A 80 -2.45 23.23 -9.54
N PHE A 81 -3.21 22.19 -9.21
CA PHE A 81 -3.24 20.98 -10.02
C PHE A 81 -3.92 21.22 -11.36
N ASP A 82 -3.24 20.86 -12.43
CA ASP A 82 -3.82 20.83 -13.78
C ASP A 82 -4.66 19.56 -13.93
N VAL A 83 -5.91 19.62 -13.46
CA VAL A 83 -6.85 18.49 -13.45
C VAL A 83 -7.07 17.89 -14.85
N PRO A 84 -7.24 18.67 -15.94
CA PRO A 84 -7.37 18.11 -17.27
C PRO A 84 -6.15 17.28 -17.71
N SER A 85 -4.95 17.78 -17.50
CA SER A 85 -3.71 17.04 -17.81
C SER A 85 -3.56 15.78 -16.96
N LEU A 86 -3.91 15.84 -15.67
CA LEU A 86 -3.90 14.68 -14.79
C LEU A 86 -4.91 13.61 -15.27
N ALA A 87 -6.11 14.02 -15.67
CA ALA A 87 -7.15 13.11 -16.16
C ALA A 87 -6.75 12.45 -17.50
N ALA A 88 -6.07 13.19 -18.38
CA ALA A 88 -5.64 12.68 -19.69
C ALA A 88 -4.41 11.76 -19.61
N ARG A 89 -3.63 11.81 -18.54
CA ARG A 89 -2.35 11.11 -18.43
C ARG A 89 -2.50 9.59 -18.42
N GLY A 90 -3.53 9.05 -17.75
CA GLY A 90 -3.65 7.62 -17.51
C GLY A 90 -2.51 7.09 -16.60
N TYR A 91 -2.79 6.88 -15.32
CA TYR A 91 -1.75 6.58 -14.33
C TYR A 91 -1.35 5.11 -14.22
N GLY A 92 -2.02 4.21 -14.93
CA GLY A 92 -1.72 2.78 -14.85
C GLY A 92 -2.10 2.12 -13.52
N TYR A 93 -2.93 2.73 -12.69
CA TYR A 93 -3.37 2.15 -11.41
C TYR A 93 -4.12 0.84 -11.58
N GLU A 94 -4.96 0.72 -12.61
CA GLU A 94 -5.65 -0.55 -12.90
C GLU A 94 -4.66 -1.68 -13.19
N ARG A 95 -3.58 -1.38 -13.93
CA ARG A 95 -2.52 -2.37 -14.18
C ARG A 95 -1.79 -2.73 -12.89
N LEU A 96 -1.48 -1.76 -12.05
CA LEU A 96 -0.85 -1.99 -10.74
C LEU A 96 -1.71 -2.87 -9.85
N ASP A 97 -3.02 -2.62 -9.81
CA ASP A 97 -3.97 -3.41 -9.04
C ASP A 97 -4.03 -4.85 -9.55
N GLN A 98 -4.09 -5.08 -10.86
CA GLN A 98 -4.06 -6.42 -11.44
C GLN A 98 -2.77 -7.17 -11.07
N LEU A 99 -1.62 -6.55 -11.23
CA LEU A 99 -0.33 -7.16 -10.85
C LEU A 99 -0.27 -7.49 -9.36
N THR A 100 -0.83 -6.62 -8.52
CA THR A 100 -0.89 -6.81 -7.08
C THR A 100 -1.81 -7.98 -6.72
N VAL A 101 -2.97 -8.07 -7.34
CA VAL A 101 -3.91 -9.19 -7.15
C VAL A 101 -3.29 -10.50 -7.61
N ASP A 102 -2.66 -10.54 -8.79
CA ASP A 102 -1.98 -11.72 -9.33
C ASP A 102 -0.90 -12.23 -8.35
N LEU A 103 -0.13 -11.30 -7.80
CA LEU A 103 0.90 -11.61 -6.81
C LEU A 103 0.29 -12.15 -5.51
N LEU A 104 -0.78 -11.55 -5.01
CA LEU A 104 -1.48 -12.00 -3.80
C LEU A 104 -2.05 -13.39 -3.98
N LEU A 105 -2.64 -13.68 -5.15
CA LEU A 105 -3.22 -14.99 -5.48
C LEU A 105 -2.17 -16.06 -5.82
N GLY A 106 -0.93 -15.68 -6.02
CA GLY A 106 0.16 -16.60 -6.33
C GLY A 106 0.16 -17.07 -7.80
N VAL A 107 -0.45 -16.31 -8.71
CA VAL A 107 -0.40 -16.55 -10.15
C VAL A 107 0.73 -15.77 -10.82
N ARG A 108 1.43 -14.99 -10.05
CA ARG A 108 2.63 -14.23 -10.43
C ARG A 108 3.78 -14.48 -9.45
#